data_2f70a8423d28f8e1e9d1ca0d8c362174
#
_entry.id   2f70a8423d28f8e1e9d1ca0d8c362174
#
_cell.length_a   1.000
_cell.length_b   1.000
_cell.length_c   1.000
_cell.angle_alpha   90.00
_cell.angle_beta   90.00
_cell.angle_gamma   90.00
#
_symmetry.space_group_name_H-M   'P 1'
#
loop_
_entity.id
_entity.type
_entity.pdbx_description
1 polymer ?
#
loop_
_entity_poly.entity_id
_entity_poly.type
_entity_poly.pdbx_seq_one_letter_code
_entity_poly.pdbx_strand_id
1 'polypeptide(L)'
;MSDRSRTALVTGGNRGIGLALCKGLADRGLNVVMGSRNEDRGEGAAASIRGRGGSVRVEQLDVIETASIKACKERLDADDVTVDVLINNAGVYPDGDALETTIDQLDQSWTVNTRGPWLLVKEFVPGMIDRGYGRVVNVSSGSGSFGEGLDSSHAAYAASKAALNALTMTLDDAIPEGVDVKVNSMCPGWVHTRMGGEQAPRTPEEGADTGIWLATLPEDGPSGGVFRDRERVPW
;
A
#
# COMPACT_ATOMS: atom_id res chain seq x y z
N MET A 1 25.74 -9.23 2.77
CA MET A 1 24.34 -8.98 2.34
C MET A 1 23.96 -10.05 1.34
N SER A 2 22.85 -10.76 1.54
CA SER A 2 22.45 -11.87 0.65
C SER A 2 22.04 -11.29 -0.71
N ASP A 3 22.56 -11.89 -1.77
CA ASP A 3 22.35 -11.51 -3.19
C ASP A 3 20.93 -11.93 -3.70
N ARG A 4 19.94 -12.07 -2.78
CA ARG A 4 18.57 -12.42 -3.17
C ARG A 4 17.78 -11.16 -3.58
N SER A 5 17.00 -11.27 -4.64
CA SER A 5 16.03 -10.25 -5.01
C SER A 5 15.01 -10.06 -3.88
N ARG A 6 14.74 -8.80 -3.51
CA ARG A 6 13.73 -8.44 -2.51
C ARG A 6 12.33 -8.75 -3.01
N THR A 7 11.42 -9.05 -2.07
CA THR A 7 10.02 -9.37 -2.40
C THR A 7 9.09 -8.29 -1.87
N ALA A 8 8.21 -7.80 -2.74
CA ALA A 8 7.21 -6.80 -2.42
C ALA A 8 5.78 -7.39 -2.46
N LEU A 9 5.05 -7.27 -1.35
CA LEU A 9 3.61 -7.56 -1.29
C LEU A 9 2.82 -6.26 -1.56
N VAL A 10 1.97 -6.27 -2.60
CA VAL A 10 1.12 -5.15 -2.97
C VAL A 10 -0.35 -5.54 -2.82
N THR A 11 -1.08 -4.94 -1.87
CA THR A 11 -2.51 -5.22 -1.69
C THR A 11 -3.34 -4.53 -2.76
N GLY A 12 -4.37 -5.22 -3.30
CA GLY A 12 -5.16 -4.70 -4.40
C GLY A 12 -4.35 -4.49 -5.69
N GLY A 13 -3.33 -5.32 -5.93
CA GLY A 13 -2.35 -5.21 -7.01
C GLY A 13 -2.89 -5.50 -8.41
N ASN A 14 -4.14 -5.94 -8.54
CA ASN A 14 -4.69 -6.43 -9.81
C ASN A 14 -5.26 -5.34 -10.75
N ARG A 15 -5.20 -4.06 -10.40
CA ARG A 15 -5.69 -2.93 -11.21
C ARG A 15 -5.17 -1.58 -10.74
N GLY A 16 -5.38 -0.53 -11.59
CA GLY A 16 -5.10 0.87 -11.25
C GLY A 16 -3.70 1.09 -10.72
N ILE A 17 -3.57 1.90 -9.66
CA ILE A 17 -2.30 2.22 -9.02
C ILE A 17 -1.61 0.94 -8.51
N GLY A 18 -2.35 -0.01 -7.92
CA GLY A 18 -1.77 -1.27 -7.44
C GLY A 18 -1.09 -2.08 -8.53
N LEU A 19 -1.70 -2.16 -9.73
CA LEU A 19 -1.07 -2.84 -10.87
C LEU A 19 0.16 -2.07 -11.40
N ALA A 20 0.10 -0.74 -11.41
CA ALA A 20 1.24 0.09 -11.79
C ALA A 20 2.41 -0.07 -10.80
N LEU A 21 2.11 -0.14 -9.49
CA LEU A 21 3.10 -0.47 -8.45
C LEU A 21 3.73 -1.85 -8.71
N CYS A 22 2.91 -2.88 -8.95
CA CYS A 22 3.42 -4.23 -9.25
C CYS A 22 4.35 -4.23 -10.47
N LYS A 23 3.95 -3.55 -11.56
CA LYS A 23 4.77 -3.43 -12.78
C LYS A 23 6.09 -2.72 -12.50
N GLY A 24 6.03 -1.53 -11.88
CA GLY A 24 7.21 -0.72 -11.64
C GLY A 24 8.22 -1.34 -10.66
N LEU A 25 7.76 -2.16 -9.71
CA LEU A 25 8.63 -2.94 -8.81
C LEU A 25 9.26 -4.12 -9.53
N ALA A 26 8.49 -4.86 -10.34
CA ALA A 26 9.02 -5.94 -11.16
C ALA A 26 10.07 -5.44 -12.17
N ASP A 27 9.83 -4.29 -12.81
CA ASP A 27 10.77 -3.63 -13.74
C ASP A 27 12.08 -3.21 -13.03
N ARG A 28 12.08 -3.09 -11.69
CA ARG A 28 13.27 -2.86 -10.83
C ARG A 28 13.90 -4.15 -10.27
N GLY A 29 13.45 -5.30 -10.74
CA GLY A 29 14.01 -6.60 -10.35
C GLY A 29 13.53 -7.14 -8.99
N LEU A 30 12.47 -6.57 -8.40
CA LEU A 30 11.86 -7.16 -7.22
C LEU A 30 10.97 -8.34 -7.63
N ASN A 31 10.91 -9.35 -6.77
CA ASN A 31 9.82 -10.32 -6.81
C ASN A 31 8.54 -9.66 -6.30
N VAL A 32 7.43 -9.81 -7.00
CA VAL A 32 6.17 -9.20 -6.62
C VAL A 32 5.18 -10.26 -6.16
N VAL A 33 4.60 -10.07 -4.99
CA VAL A 33 3.40 -10.76 -4.53
C VAL A 33 2.21 -9.83 -4.75
N MET A 34 1.39 -10.16 -5.72
CA MET A 34 0.18 -9.42 -6.06
C MET A 34 -1.00 -9.91 -5.23
N GLY A 35 -1.34 -9.18 -4.17
CA GLY A 35 -2.53 -9.46 -3.38
C GLY A 35 -3.81 -9.07 -4.12
N SER A 36 -4.73 -10.03 -4.32
CA SER A 36 -6.02 -9.82 -4.97
C SER A 36 -7.12 -10.60 -4.27
N ARG A 37 -8.29 -9.98 -4.03
CA ARG A 37 -9.46 -10.68 -3.46
C ARG A 37 -10.00 -11.79 -4.36
N ASN A 38 -9.88 -11.60 -5.65
CA ASN A 38 -10.25 -12.57 -6.67
C ASN A 38 -8.99 -13.01 -7.41
N GLU A 39 -8.65 -14.28 -7.28
CA GLU A 39 -7.43 -14.87 -7.81
C GLU A 39 -7.38 -14.81 -9.34
N ASP A 40 -8.48 -15.14 -10.02
CA ASP A 40 -8.54 -15.11 -11.49
C ASP A 40 -8.25 -13.70 -12.05
N ARG A 41 -8.78 -12.66 -11.38
CA ARG A 41 -8.49 -11.27 -11.76
C ARG A 41 -7.03 -10.91 -11.48
N GLY A 42 -6.46 -11.44 -10.42
CA GLY A 42 -5.04 -11.32 -10.11
C GLY A 42 -4.19 -11.95 -11.21
N GLU A 43 -4.49 -13.19 -11.58
CA GLU A 43 -3.77 -13.94 -12.62
C GLU A 43 -3.86 -13.26 -13.99
N GLY A 44 -5.06 -12.78 -14.37
CA GLY A 44 -5.23 -12.01 -15.61
C GLY A 44 -4.36 -10.73 -15.65
N ALA A 45 -4.23 -10.03 -14.52
CA ALA A 45 -3.38 -8.84 -14.42
C ALA A 45 -1.87 -9.20 -14.40
N ALA A 46 -1.50 -10.26 -13.69
CA ALA A 46 -0.12 -10.74 -13.57
C ALA A 46 0.47 -11.18 -14.92
N ALA A 47 -0.34 -11.70 -15.83
CA ALA A 47 0.08 -12.09 -17.18
C ALA A 47 0.84 -10.97 -17.91
N SER A 48 0.41 -9.71 -17.73
CA SER A 48 1.07 -8.54 -18.33
C SER A 48 2.47 -8.26 -17.77
N ILE A 49 2.76 -8.67 -16.55
CA ILE A 49 4.06 -8.54 -15.90
C ILE A 49 4.97 -9.69 -16.34
N ARG A 50 4.46 -10.94 -16.27
CA ARG A 50 5.20 -12.14 -16.70
C ARG A 50 5.59 -12.08 -18.17
N GLY A 51 4.69 -11.57 -19.04
CA GLY A 51 4.96 -11.40 -20.48
C GLY A 51 6.13 -10.44 -20.79
N ARG A 52 6.57 -9.63 -19.82
CA ARG A 52 7.74 -8.74 -19.91
C ARG A 52 8.94 -9.28 -19.14
N GLY A 53 8.89 -10.53 -18.66
CA GLY A 53 9.96 -11.16 -17.90
C GLY A 53 9.98 -10.80 -16.41
N GLY A 54 8.98 -10.10 -15.90
CA GLY A 54 8.87 -9.75 -14.48
C GLY A 54 8.45 -10.95 -13.62
N SER A 55 9.01 -11.04 -12.40
CA SER A 55 8.63 -12.05 -11.41
C SER A 55 7.39 -11.58 -10.64
N VAL A 56 6.27 -12.29 -10.81
CA VAL A 56 5.03 -12.02 -10.07
C VAL A 56 4.29 -13.30 -9.71
N ARG A 57 3.94 -13.39 -8.43
CA ARG A 57 3.06 -14.41 -7.84
C ARG A 57 1.74 -13.73 -7.43
N VAL A 58 0.62 -14.39 -7.64
CA VAL A 58 -0.69 -13.93 -7.16
C VAL A 58 -1.02 -14.63 -5.85
N GLU A 59 -1.49 -13.87 -4.88
CA GLU A 59 -2.03 -14.37 -3.62
C GLU A 59 -3.45 -13.90 -3.42
N GLN A 60 -4.35 -14.84 -3.08
CA GLN A 60 -5.67 -14.48 -2.62
C GLN A 60 -5.54 -13.75 -1.28
N LEU A 61 -5.97 -12.48 -1.26
CA LEU A 61 -5.84 -11.60 -0.10
C LEU A 61 -7.02 -10.63 -0.02
N ASP A 62 -7.85 -10.81 0.99
CA ASP A 62 -8.85 -9.84 1.39
C ASP A 62 -8.39 -9.11 2.66
N VAL A 63 -8.14 -7.82 2.55
CA VAL A 63 -7.58 -7.00 3.64
C VAL A 63 -8.56 -6.76 4.80
N ILE A 64 -9.86 -7.03 4.61
CA ILE A 64 -10.85 -6.91 5.67
C ILE A 64 -10.94 -8.16 6.54
N GLU A 65 -10.50 -9.31 6.03
CA GLU A 65 -10.61 -10.61 6.67
C GLU A 65 -9.28 -11.02 7.33
N THR A 66 -9.24 -11.01 8.66
CA THR A 66 -8.04 -11.40 9.41
C THR A 66 -7.56 -12.82 9.04
N ALA A 67 -8.51 -13.75 8.80
CA ALA A 67 -8.18 -15.12 8.38
C ALA A 67 -7.51 -15.14 7.00
N SER A 68 -7.95 -14.29 6.06
CA SER A 68 -7.34 -14.19 4.72
C SER A 68 -5.90 -13.67 4.78
N ILE A 69 -5.64 -12.67 5.64
CA ILE A 69 -4.29 -12.12 5.83
C ILE A 69 -3.35 -13.19 6.41
N LYS A 70 -3.79 -13.91 7.44
CA LYS A 70 -3.00 -15.00 8.05
C LYS A 70 -2.73 -16.12 7.07
N ALA A 71 -3.77 -16.58 6.36
CA ALA A 71 -3.61 -17.64 5.36
C ALA A 71 -2.66 -17.23 4.22
N CYS A 72 -2.68 -15.96 3.80
CA CYS A 72 -1.69 -15.43 2.85
C CYS A 72 -0.27 -15.53 3.41
N LYS A 73 -0.05 -15.09 4.65
CA LYS A 73 1.25 -15.20 5.30
C LYS A 73 1.72 -16.65 5.42
N GLU A 74 0.85 -17.57 5.85
CA GLU A 74 1.14 -19.01 5.98
C GLU A 74 1.56 -19.64 4.62
N ARG A 75 0.86 -19.29 3.51
CA ARG A 75 1.25 -19.78 2.17
C ARG A 75 2.61 -19.25 1.74
N LEU A 76 2.88 -17.97 2.01
CA LEU A 76 4.19 -17.38 1.71
C LEU A 76 5.30 -18.03 2.51
N ASP A 77 5.09 -18.28 3.81
CA ASP A 77 6.06 -18.94 4.68
C ASP A 77 6.31 -20.39 4.26
N ALA A 78 5.26 -21.13 3.89
CA ALA A 78 5.38 -22.52 3.42
C ALA A 78 6.23 -22.65 2.14
N ASP A 79 6.29 -21.60 1.34
CA ASP A 79 7.08 -21.55 0.11
C ASP A 79 8.41 -20.76 0.27
N ASP A 80 8.83 -20.49 1.52
CA ASP A 80 10.05 -19.73 1.85
C ASP A 80 10.06 -18.31 1.23
N VAL A 81 8.88 -17.72 0.98
CA VAL A 81 8.76 -16.37 0.41
C VAL A 81 8.74 -15.33 1.53
N THR A 82 9.81 -14.58 1.63
CA THR A 82 9.98 -13.51 2.62
C THR A 82 9.55 -12.17 2.05
N VAL A 83 8.62 -11.48 2.71
CA VAL A 83 8.19 -10.12 2.32
C VAL A 83 9.15 -9.09 2.93
N ASP A 84 9.81 -8.32 2.06
CA ASP A 84 10.74 -7.23 2.42
C ASP A 84 10.11 -5.84 2.26
N VAL A 85 9.09 -5.75 1.41
CA VAL A 85 8.35 -4.53 1.11
C VAL A 85 6.86 -4.80 1.23
N LEU A 86 6.15 -4.01 2.04
CA LEU A 86 4.70 -4.07 2.17
C LEU A 86 4.08 -2.78 1.62
N ILE A 87 3.24 -2.89 0.58
CA ILE A 87 2.49 -1.76 0.05
C ILE A 87 1.00 -1.94 0.34
N ASN A 88 0.48 -1.16 1.28
CA ASN A 88 -0.93 -1.08 1.61
C ASN A 88 -1.64 -0.15 0.61
N ASN A 89 -2.06 -0.72 -0.53
CA ASN A 89 -2.70 0.02 -1.61
C ASN A 89 -4.21 -0.22 -1.71
N ALA A 90 -4.72 -1.35 -1.24
CA ALA A 90 -6.16 -1.62 -1.26
C ALA A 90 -6.93 -0.49 -0.55
N GLY A 91 -8.00 0.01 -1.19
CA GLY A 91 -8.77 1.11 -0.65
C GLY A 91 -10.17 1.21 -1.25
N VAL A 92 -11.04 1.92 -0.53
CA VAL A 92 -12.39 2.32 -0.93
C VAL A 92 -12.56 3.82 -0.75
N TYR A 93 -13.49 4.41 -1.50
CA TYR A 93 -13.71 5.85 -1.57
C TYR A 93 -15.21 6.12 -1.70
N PRO A 94 -16.00 5.99 -0.60
CA PRO A 94 -17.42 6.31 -0.62
C PRO A 94 -17.64 7.81 -0.64
N ASP A 95 -18.70 8.25 -1.34
CA ASP A 95 -19.20 9.62 -1.36
C ASP A 95 -19.96 9.92 -0.06
N GLY A 96 -20.09 11.21 0.26
CA GLY A 96 -20.89 11.72 1.35
C GLY A 96 -20.11 12.63 2.30
N ASP A 97 -20.74 13.77 2.65
CA ASP A 97 -20.21 14.66 3.69
C ASP A 97 -20.41 14.04 5.09
N ALA A 98 -20.01 14.77 6.14
CA ALA A 98 -20.05 14.25 7.51
C ALA A 98 -21.49 14.01 8.04
N LEU A 99 -22.51 14.63 7.45
CA LEU A 99 -23.92 14.46 7.84
C LEU A 99 -24.63 13.42 6.98
N GLU A 100 -24.19 13.22 5.72
CA GLU A 100 -24.76 12.27 4.77
C GLU A 100 -24.11 10.87 4.84
N THR A 101 -22.87 10.80 5.31
CA THR A 101 -22.13 9.53 5.45
C THR A 101 -22.88 8.56 6.35
N THR A 102 -23.22 7.39 5.81
CA THR A 102 -23.85 6.31 6.59
C THR A 102 -22.82 5.59 7.47
N ILE A 103 -23.29 4.91 8.51
CA ILE A 103 -22.42 4.08 9.36
C ILE A 103 -21.74 2.98 8.56
N ASP A 104 -22.41 2.36 7.60
CA ASP A 104 -21.84 1.34 6.73
C ASP A 104 -20.67 1.89 5.88
N GLN A 105 -20.79 3.11 5.36
CA GLN A 105 -19.71 3.77 4.61
C GLN A 105 -18.52 4.12 5.52
N LEU A 106 -18.80 4.56 6.75
CA LEU A 106 -17.77 4.82 7.77
C LEU A 106 -17.02 3.51 8.10
N ASP A 107 -17.77 2.45 8.44
CA ASP A 107 -17.20 1.14 8.78
C ASP A 107 -16.42 0.53 7.62
N GLN A 108 -16.92 0.65 6.40
CA GLN A 108 -16.23 0.21 5.20
C GLN A 108 -14.90 0.95 5.01
N SER A 109 -14.92 2.29 5.11
CA SER A 109 -13.71 3.11 4.97
C SER A 109 -12.70 2.78 6.06
N TRP A 110 -13.13 2.68 7.31
CA TRP A 110 -12.27 2.30 8.42
C TRP A 110 -11.65 0.91 8.24
N THR A 111 -12.50 -0.07 7.91
CA THR A 111 -12.08 -1.47 7.81
C THR A 111 -11.08 -1.68 6.69
N VAL A 112 -11.33 -1.09 5.51
CA VAL A 112 -10.45 -1.29 4.34
C VAL A 112 -9.21 -0.39 4.40
N ASN A 113 -9.40 0.92 4.66
CA ASN A 113 -8.32 1.91 4.48
C ASN A 113 -7.41 2.04 5.71
N THR A 114 -7.86 1.61 6.89
CA THR A 114 -7.12 1.77 8.16
C THR A 114 -6.87 0.45 8.85
N ARG A 115 -7.92 -0.31 9.22
CA ARG A 115 -7.78 -1.57 9.95
C ARG A 115 -7.04 -2.63 9.14
N GLY A 116 -7.32 -2.75 7.84
CA GLY A 116 -6.64 -3.69 6.95
C GLY A 116 -5.12 -3.48 6.92
N PRO A 117 -4.63 -2.27 6.62
CA PRO A 117 -3.21 -1.92 6.76
C PRO A 117 -2.62 -2.23 8.13
N TRP A 118 -3.35 -1.93 9.21
CA TRP A 118 -2.90 -2.24 10.57
C TRP A 118 -2.69 -3.75 10.81
N LEU A 119 -3.63 -4.58 10.33
CA LEU A 119 -3.51 -6.04 10.44
C LEU A 119 -2.32 -6.57 9.63
N LEU A 120 -2.09 -6.04 8.42
CA LEU A 120 -0.94 -6.41 7.58
C LEU A 120 0.37 -6.00 8.23
N VAL A 121 0.44 -4.81 8.82
CA VAL A 121 1.60 -4.36 9.61
C VAL A 121 1.91 -5.34 10.74
N LYS A 122 0.91 -5.75 11.52
CA LYS A 122 1.08 -6.71 12.62
C LYS A 122 1.58 -8.08 12.14
N GLU A 123 1.21 -8.49 10.94
CA GLU A 123 1.56 -9.79 10.41
C GLU A 123 2.95 -9.82 9.74
N PHE A 124 3.35 -8.74 9.08
CA PHE A 124 4.56 -8.74 8.25
C PHE A 124 5.74 -7.95 8.83
N VAL A 125 5.49 -6.86 9.56
CA VAL A 125 6.57 -5.97 10.04
C VAL A 125 7.47 -6.58 11.11
N PRO A 126 6.98 -7.39 12.07
CA PRO A 126 7.88 -8.05 13.04
C PRO A 126 9.00 -8.83 12.35
N GLY A 127 8.67 -9.61 11.31
CA GLY A 127 9.68 -10.33 10.54
C GLY A 127 10.65 -9.43 9.76
N MET A 128 10.24 -8.22 9.34
CA MET A 128 11.14 -7.24 8.75
C MET A 128 12.14 -6.71 9.80
N ILE A 129 11.66 -6.41 11.00
CA ILE A 129 12.49 -5.95 12.13
C ILE A 129 13.52 -7.03 12.50
N ASP A 130 13.10 -8.29 12.66
CA ASP A 130 13.98 -9.42 12.99
C ASP A 130 15.10 -9.62 11.96
N ARG A 131 14.83 -9.33 10.69
CA ARG A 131 15.81 -9.44 9.60
C ARG A 131 16.63 -8.16 9.38
N GLY A 132 16.32 -7.07 10.08
CA GLY A 132 17.01 -5.79 9.98
C GLY A 132 16.74 -5.01 8.69
N TYR A 133 15.69 -5.38 7.93
CA TYR A 133 15.32 -4.67 6.70
C TYR A 133 13.83 -4.72 6.42
N GLY A 134 13.24 -3.57 6.04
CA GLY A 134 11.86 -3.48 5.57
C GLY A 134 11.50 -2.13 4.96
N ARG A 135 10.53 -2.13 4.06
CA ARG A 135 9.90 -0.90 3.53
C ARG A 135 8.39 -1.05 3.61
N VAL A 136 7.74 -0.16 4.34
CA VAL A 136 6.28 -0.11 4.45
C VAL A 136 5.80 1.16 3.77
N VAL A 137 4.92 1.02 2.78
CA VAL A 137 4.33 2.13 2.04
C VAL A 137 2.82 2.08 2.16
N ASN A 138 2.23 3.08 2.80
CA ASN A 138 0.79 3.24 2.91
C ASN A 138 0.29 4.19 1.82
N VAL A 139 -0.57 3.71 0.91
CA VAL A 139 -1.20 4.56 -0.10
C VAL A 139 -2.30 5.38 0.56
N SER A 140 -1.93 6.60 0.93
CA SER A 140 -2.81 7.59 1.57
C SER A 140 -3.42 8.54 0.52
N SER A 141 -3.76 9.75 0.93
CA SER A 141 -4.36 10.79 0.09
C SER A 141 -4.16 12.18 0.71
N GLY A 142 -4.10 13.21 -0.14
CA GLY A 142 -4.23 14.59 0.33
C GLY A 142 -5.56 14.87 1.03
N SER A 143 -6.63 14.14 0.68
CA SER A 143 -7.94 14.23 1.37
C SER A 143 -7.86 13.94 2.87
N GLY A 144 -6.86 13.19 3.35
CA GLY A 144 -6.64 12.91 4.77
C GLY A 144 -5.60 13.83 5.42
N SER A 145 -5.17 14.90 4.76
CA SER A 145 -4.19 15.86 5.29
C SER A 145 -4.85 17.00 6.04
N PHE A 146 -4.50 17.20 7.30
CA PHE A 146 -4.90 18.39 8.05
C PHE A 146 -4.20 19.65 7.51
N GLY A 147 -2.99 19.52 6.99
CA GLY A 147 -2.21 20.64 6.44
C GLY A 147 -2.69 21.12 5.07
N GLU A 148 -3.24 20.24 4.24
CA GLU A 148 -3.84 20.59 2.93
C GLU A 148 -5.35 20.88 3.04
N GLY A 149 -5.99 20.52 4.15
CA GLY A 149 -7.43 20.55 4.36
C GLY A 149 -8.10 19.21 4.04
N LEU A 150 -8.94 18.74 4.95
CA LEU A 150 -9.69 17.50 4.79
C LEU A 150 -10.74 17.63 3.67
N ASP A 151 -10.92 16.56 2.90
CA ASP A 151 -11.99 16.49 1.89
C ASP A 151 -13.36 16.31 2.57
N SER A 152 -14.13 17.38 2.61
CA SER A 152 -15.45 17.39 3.23
C SER A 152 -16.52 16.63 2.44
N SER A 153 -16.30 16.39 1.15
CA SER A 153 -17.25 15.66 0.28
C SER A 153 -17.16 14.15 0.43
N HIS A 154 -16.07 13.66 1.03
CA HIS A 154 -15.79 12.25 1.25
C HIS A 154 -15.31 12.01 2.69
N ALA A 155 -16.15 12.42 3.66
CA ALA A 155 -15.75 12.53 5.06
C ALA A 155 -15.24 11.22 5.66
N ALA A 156 -15.91 10.08 5.42
CA ALA A 156 -15.45 8.77 5.90
C ALA A 156 -14.09 8.38 5.32
N TYR A 157 -13.87 8.66 4.03
CA TYR A 157 -12.58 8.42 3.38
C TYR A 157 -11.49 9.31 3.97
N ALA A 158 -11.73 10.62 4.06
CA ALA A 158 -10.78 11.58 4.61
C ALA A 158 -10.34 11.18 6.04
N ALA A 159 -11.30 10.86 6.91
CA ALA A 159 -11.02 10.39 8.26
C ALA A 159 -10.18 9.10 8.27
N SER A 160 -10.49 8.13 7.39
CA SER A 160 -9.73 6.88 7.30
C SER A 160 -8.29 7.09 6.81
N LYS A 161 -8.06 8.05 5.88
CA LYS A 161 -6.71 8.37 5.39
C LYS A 161 -5.89 9.18 6.38
N ALA A 162 -6.53 10.06 7.17
CA ALA A 162 -5.87 10.71 8.31
C ALA A 162 -5.43 9.67 9.36
N ALA A 163 -6.28 8.69 9.67
CA ALA A 163 -5.92 7.59 10.57
C ALA A 163 -4.79 6.71 10.00
N LEU A 164 -4.74 6.49 8.68
CA LEU A 164 -3.64 5.77 8.03
C LEU A 164 -2.30 6.54 8.11
N ASN A 165 -2.34 7.88 8.02
CA ASN A 165 -1.16 8.71 8.25
C ASN A 165 -0.70 8.61 9.71
N ALA A 166 -1.62 8.62 10.67
CA ALA A 166 -1.30 8.43 12.09
C ALA A 166 -0.65 7.03 12.33
N LEU A 167 -1.18 5.96 11.71
CA LEU A 167 -0.56 4.64 11.76
C LEU A 167 0.88 4.67 11.22
N THR A 168 1.12 5.39 10.13
CA THR A 168 2.47 5.53 9.53
C THR A 168 3.47 6.07 10.53
N MET A 169 3.12 7.15 11.24
CA MET A 169 4.03 7.76 12.24
C MET A 169 4.21 6.91 13.47
N THR A 170 3.12 6.40 14.04
CA THR A 170 3.20 5.58 15.25
C THR A 170 3.91 4.26 15.01
N LEU A 171 3.84 3.73 13.79
CA LEU A 171 4.64 2.56 13.41
C LEU A 171 6.12 2.92 13.24
N ASP A 172 6.43 4.06 12.62
CA ASP A 172 7.81 4.51 12.47
C ASP A 172 8.48 4.70 13.84
N ASP A 173 7.80 5.35 14.77
CA ASP A 173 8.26 5.52 16.17
C ASP A 173 8.45 4.17 16.91
N ALA A 174 7.74 3.12 16.49
CA ALA A 174 7.85 1.79 17.09
C ALA A 174 8.99 0.93 16.50
N ILE A 175 9.63 1.38 15.41
CA ILE A 175 10.79 0.67 14.84
C ILE A 175 11.99 0.86 15.76
N PRO A 176 12.68 -0.22 16.18
CA PRO A 176 13.86 -0.10 17.04
C PRO A 176 14.97 0.70 16.38
N GLU A 177 15.69 1.49 17.19
CA GLU A 177 16.84 2.27 16.72
C GLU A 177 17.90 1.35 16.07
N GLY A 178 18.46 1.80 14.93
CA GLY A 178 19.48 1.06 14.19
C GLY A 178 18.93 -0.04 13.26
N VAL A 179 17.62 -0.23 13.18
CA VAL A 179 16.98 -1.19 12.27
C VAL A 179 16.59 -0.48 10.97
N ASP A 180 17.04 -0.99 9.81
CA ASP A 180 16.70 -0.41 8.50
C ASP A 180 15.28 -0.81 8.03
N VAL A 181 14.28 -0.42 8.80
CA VAL A 181 12.87 -0.49 8.40
C VAL A 181 12.36 0.94 8.25
N LYS A 182 11.85 1.28 7.05
CA LYS A 182 11.30 2.60 6.75
C LYS A 182 9.80 2.51 6.55
N VAL A 183 9.07 3.43 7.18
CA VAL A 183 7.60 3.46 7.14
C VAL A 183 7.14 4.82 6.62
N ASN A 184 6.49 4.84 5.47
CA ASN A 184 6.03 6.09 4.86
C ASN A 184 4.63 5.95 4.28
N SER A 185 3.92 7.07 4.19
CA SER A 185 2.70 7.23 3.39
C SER A 185 3.00 7.94 2.08
N MET A 186 2.22 7.64 1.05
CA MET A 186 2.24 8.38 -0.20
C MET A 186 0.85 8.87 -0.61
N CYS A 187 0.77 10.06 -1.18
CA CYS A 187 -0.40 10.56 -1.88
C CYS A 187 -0.18 10.40 -3.39
N PRO A 188 -0.99 9.62 -4.12
CA PRO A 188 -0.82 9.41 -5.56
C PRO A 188 -1.25 10.62 -6.40
N GLY A 189 -1.91 11.61 -5.79
CA GLY A 189 -2.66 12.64 -6.49
C GLY A 189 -3.99 12.10 -7.05
N TRP A 190 -4.60 12.85 -7.99
CA TRP A 190 -5.85 12.44 -8.64
C TRP A 190 -5.53 11.62 -9.90
N VAL A 191 -5.78 10.32 -9.82
CA VAL A 191 -5.31 9.32 -10.79
C VAL A 191 -6.47 8.68 -11.55
N HIS A 192 -6.34 8.58 -12.88
CA HIS A 192 -7.29 7.94 -13.78
C HIS A 192 -7.42 6.44 -13.51
N THR A 193 -8.34 6.12 -12.64
CA THR A 193 -8.67 4.76 -12.19
C THR A 193 -10.18 4.65 -12.03
N ARG A 194 -10.68 3.46 -11.72
CA ARG A 194 -12.10 3.30 -11.39
C ARG A 194 -12.53 4.17 -10.19
N MET A 195 -11.61 4.48 -9.26
CA MET A 195 -11.87 5.32 -8.09
C MET A 195 -11.80 6.82 -8.44
N GLY A 196 -10.79 7.23 -9.20
CA GLY A 196 -10.57 8.64 -9.53
C GLY A 196 -11.40 9.14 -10.72
N GLY A 197 -12.01 8.23 -11.50
CA GLY A 197 -12.83 8.58 -12.66
C GLY A 197 -12.02 8.97 -13.91
N GLU A 198 -12.74 9.22 -14.99
CA GLU A 198 -12.16 9.51 -16.32
C GLU A 198 -11.56 10.92 -16.42
N GLN A 199 -11.97 11.83 -15.56
CA GLN A 199 -11.50 13.23 -15.54
C GLN A 199 -10.15 13.40 -14.83
N ALA A 200 -9.66 12.36 -14.17
CA ALA A 200 -8.40 12.44 -13.43
C ALA A 200 -7.21 12.63 -14.39
N PRO A 201 -6.32 13.60 -14.11
CA PRO A 201 -5.26 13.99 -15.05
C PRO A 201 -4.05 13.05 -15.04
N ARG A 202 -3.86 12.28 -13.95
CA ARG A 202 -2.68 11.41 -13.81
C ARG A 202 -2.96 10.00 -14.28
N THR A 203 -1.99 9.39 -14.96
CA THR A 203 -1.99 7.96 -15.25
C THR A 203 -1.74 7.12 -13.99
N PRO A 204 -2.12 5.84 -13.96
CA PRO A 204 -1.74 4.94 -12.86
C PRO A 204 -0.23 4.85 -12.61
N GLU A 205 0.57 4.94 -13.66
CA GLU A 205 2.03 4.91 -13.61
C GLU A 205 2.59 6.17 -12.90
N GLU A 206 2.09 7.36 -13.23
CA GLU A 206 2.44 8.61 -12.54
C GLU A 206 2.01 8.57 -11.07
N GLY A 207 0.81 8.02 -10.78
CA GLY A 207 0.32 7.85 -9.42
C GLY A 207 1.14 6.84 -8.60
N ALA A 208 1.78 5.87 -9.24
CA ALA A 208 2.59 4.85 -8.58
C ALA A 208 4.03 5.28 -8.30
N ASP A 209 4.55 6.30 -8.99
CA ASP A 209 5.98 6.66 -8.98
C ASP A 209 6.54 6.90 -7.57
N THR A 210 5.86 7.71 -6.76
CA THR A 210 6.28 7.97 -5.37
C THR A 210 6.28 6.69 -4.53
N GLY A 211 5.29 5.80 -4.71
CA GLY A 211 5.22 4.53 -3.99
C GLY A 211 6.37 3.59 -4.35
N ILE A 212 6.75 3.55 -5.62
CA ILE A 212 7.89 2.75 -6.10
C ILE A 212 9.20 3.31 -5.53
N TRP A 213 9.36 4.64 -5.53
CA TRP A 213 10.52 5.30 -4.92
C TRP A 213 10.62 4.96 -3.42
N LEU A 214 9.54 5.10 -2.64
CA LEU A 214 9.50 4.78 -1.21
C LEU A 214 9.79 3.29 -0.94
N ALA A 215 9.31 2.40 -1.79
CA ALA A 215 9.55 0.96 -1.69
C ALA A 215 11.01 0.54 -1.94
N THR A 216 11.79 1.41 -2.57
CA THR A 216 13.19 1.15 -2.96
C THR A 216 14.19 2.10 -2.31
N LEU A 217 13.80 2.79 -1.23
CA LEU A 217 14.67 3.72 -0.50
C LEU A 217 15.95 3.04 0.00
N PRO A 218 17.10 3.74 -0.06
CA PRO A 218 18.31 3.31 0.62
C PRO A 218 18.17 3.42 2.15
N GLU A 219 19.17 2.95 2.88
CA GLU A 219 19.19 2.96 4.36
C GLU A 219 19.09 4.37 4.94
N ASP A 220 19.71 5.35 4.29
CA ASP A 220 19.68 6.76 4.67
C ASP A 220 18.44 7.53 4.16
N GLY A 221 17.49 6.81 3.55
CA GLY A 221 16.24 7.38 3.06
C GLY A 221 15.30 7.84 4.15
N PRO A 222 14.31 8.69 3.82
CA PRO A 222 13.34 9.22 4.78
C PRO A 222 12.42 8.15 5.37
N SER A 223 11.97 8.38 6.62
CA SER A 223 10.95 7.59 7.30
C SER A 223 9.97 8.49 8.05
N GLY A 224 8.80 7.99 8.43
CA GLY A 224 7.79 8.69 9.22
C GLY A 224 7.14 9.86 8.48
N GLY A 225 7.10 9.87 7.14
CA GLY A 225 6.58 10.98 6.36
C GLY A 225 5.43 10.63 5.41
N VAL A 226 4.75 11.68 4.94
CA VAL A 226 3.80 11.62 3.83
C VAL A 226 4.43 12.29 2.61
N PHE A 227 4.40 11.63 1.46
CA PHE A 227 5.08 12.08 0.25
C PHE A 227 4.14 12.13 -0.96
N ARG A 228 4.31 13.14 -1.81
CA ARG A 228 3.72 13.23 -3.15
C ARG A 228 4.79 13.74 -4.11
N ASP A 229 4.90 13.12 -5.29
CA ASP A 229 5.92 13.46 -6.28
C ASP A 229 7.35 13.42 -5.70
N ARG A 230 7.60 12.46 -4.77
CA ARG A 230 8.84 12.25 -3.99
C ARG A 230 9.21 13.41 -3.05
N GLU A 231 8.34 14.38 -2.86
CA GLU A 231 8.50 15.49 -1.93
C GLU A 231 7.64 15.28 -0.69
N ARG A 232 8.14 15.70 0.47
CA ARG A 232 7.38 15.63 1.72
C ARG A 232 6.25 16.65 1.68
N VAL A 233 5.03 16.20 1.99
CA VAL A 233 3.85 17.05 2.07
C VAL A 233 3.34 17.17 3.50
N PRO A 234 2.70 18.30 3.87
CA PRO A 234 2.07 18.44 5.17
C PRO A 234 0.87 17.47 5.27
N TRP A 235 0.54 17.05 6.50
CA TRP A 235 -0.58 16.15 6.75
C TRP A 235 -1.24 16.39 8.10
#